data_bcd0ac63c22e74f14cf339834a872328
#
_entry.id   bcd0ac63c22e74f14cf339834a872328
#
_cell.length_a   1.000
_cell.length_b   1.000
_cell.length_c   1.000
_cell.angle_alpha   90.00
_cell.angle_beta   90.00
_cell.angle_gamma   90.00
#
_symmetry.space_group_name_H-M   'P 1'
#
loop_
_entity.id
_entity.type
_entity.pdbx_description
1 polymer ?
#
loop_
_entity_poly.entity_id
_entity_poly.type
_entity_poly.pdbx_seq_one_letter_code
_entity_poly.pdbx_strand_id
1 'polypeptide(L)'
;MNVVQPIKKLEDIQKIKKYLAKKPRDALLFSFGINTGLRISDILSLNVGAVKGRDYIEIREKKTNKYKKFPLNRFLKEEIDVFVEGLPSEQPLFYTQKHCRLDRAQAYRILNKAAQAVGVKERIGTHTLRKTFGYHHYKKYNDIVLLQKIFNHSSPSVTLRYIGIEQEDIDEVYRNFYL
;
A
#
# COMPACT_ATOMS: atom_id res chain seq x y z
N MET A 1 -5.13 8.35 20.64
CA MET A 1 -4.64 7.23 19.79
C MET A 1 -3.72 7.78 18.71
N ASN A 2 -2.53 7.20 18.58
CA ASN A 2 -1.57 7.64 17.56
C ASN A 2 -1.97 7.10 16.18
N VAL A 3 -2.75 7.87 15.43
CA VAL A 3 -3.25 7.46 14.11
C VAL A 3 -2.14 7.68 13.06
N VAL A 4 -1.75 6.61 12.36
CA VAL A 4 -0.83 6.72 11.21
C VAL A 4 -1.55 7.41 10.05
N GLN A 5 -0.81 8.20 9.26
CA GLN A 5 -1.35 9.00 8.17
C GLN A 5 -1.03 8.39 6.79
N PRO A 6 -1.79 8.72 5.74
CA PRO A 6 -1.37 8.47 4.35
C PRO A 6 -0.19 9.39 3.99
N ILE A 7 0.64 8.99 3.04
CA ILE A 7 1.61 9.88 2.41
C ILE A 7 0.87 10.66 1.33
N LYS A 8 0.52 11.92 1.64
CA LYS A 8 -0.32 12.76 0.78
C LYS A 8 0.47 13.36 -0.41
N LYS A 9 1.76 13.67 -0.23
CA LYS A 9 2.59 14.32 -1.24
C LYS A 9 3.22 13.30 -2.18
N LEU A 10 3.01 13.46 -3.49
CA LEU A 10 3.65 12.60 -4.51
C LEU A 10 5.17 12.69 -4.47
N GLU A 11 5.72 13.87 -4.17
CA GLU A 11 7.17 14.07 -4.01
C GLU A 11 7.76 13.18 -2.92
N ASP A 12 7.07 13.02 -1.79
CA ASP A 12 7.54 12.17 -0.69
C ASP A 12 7.49 10.69 -1.06
N ILE A 13 6.47 10.26 -1.83
CA ILE A 13 6.43 8.92 -2.43
C ILE A 13 7.66 8.71 -3.33
N GLN A 14 8.00 9.66 -4.19
CA GLN A 14 9.17 9.56 -5.08
C GLN A 14 10.48 9.53 -4.31
N LYS A 15 10.63 10.36 -3.27
CA LYS A 15 11.83 10.35 -2.41
C LYS A 15 12.00 8.97 -1.72
N ILE A 16 10.92 8.39 -1.20
CA ILE A 16 10.96 7.06 -0.58
C ILE A 16 11.33 6.00 -1.62
N LYS A 17 10.72 6.01 -2.80
CA LYS A 17 11.07 5.08 -3.90
C LYS A 17 12.56 5.19 -4.25
N LYS A 18 13.09 6.40 -4.42
CA LYS A 18 14.51 6.64 -4.71
C LYS A 18 15.42 6.12 -3.60
N TYR A 19 15.07 6.36 -2.33
CA TYR A 19 15.82 5.85 -1.19
C TYR A 19 15.86 4.32 -1.15
N LEU A 20 14.75 3.67 -1.48
CA LEU A 20 14.62 2.21 -1.47
C LEU A 20 15.17 1.53 -2.73
N ALA A 21 15.48 2.26 -3.80
CA ALA A 21 15.90 1.70 -5.09
C ALA A 21 17.07 0.71 -5.01
N LYS A 22 18.00 0.92 -4.05
CA LYS A 22 19.14 0.01 -3.80
C LYS A 22 18.78 -1.24 -2.98
N LYS A 23 17.50 -1.42 -2.62
CA LYS A 23 16.99 -2.53 -1.81
C LYS A 23 15.73 -3.10 -2.47
N PRO A 24 15.89 -3.95 -3.51
CA PRO A 24 14.78 -4.37 -4.39
C PRO A 24 13.57 -4.92 -3.64
N ARG A 25 13.78 -5.76 -2.62
CA ARG A 25 12.70 -6.29 -1.78
C ARG A 25 11.91 -5.18 -1.07
N ASP A 26 12.61 -4.21 -0.47
CA ASP A 26 11.99 -3.14 0.32
C ASP A 26 11.30 -2.13 -0.62
N ALA A 27 11.88 -1.89 -1.80
CA ALA A 27 11.29 -1.09 -2.86
C ALA A 27 9.98 -1.72 -3.36
N LEU A 28 10.00 -3.02 -3.66
CA LEU A 28 8.80 -3.74 -4.07
C LEU A 28 7.75 -3.76 -2.96
N LEU A 29 8.12 -3.96 -1.68
CA LEU A 29 7.18 -3.91 -0.56
C LEU A 29 6.43 -2.58 -0.49
N PHE A 30 7.14 -1.48 -0.66
CA PHE A 30 6.56 -0.14 -0.68
C PHE A 30 5.63 0.05 -1.90
N SER A 31 6.14 -0.21 -3.12
CA SER A 31 5.37 -0.10 -4.37
C SER A 31 4.13 -0.99 -4.35
N PHE A 32 4.28 -2.25 -3.92
CA PHE A 32 3.18 -3.19 -3.82
C PHE A 32 2.07 -2.68 -2.90
N GLY A 33 2.44 -2.18 -1.73
CA GLY A 33 1.47 -1.71 -0.75
C GLY A 33 0.68 -0.48 -1.21
N ILE A 34 1.36 0.52 -1.81
CA ILE A 34 0.70 1.75 -2.28
C ILE A 34 -0.07 1.57 -3.59
N ASN A 35 0.14 0.47 -4.33
CA ASN A 35 -0.56 0.19 -5.59
C ASN A 35 -1.67 -0.86 -5.48
N THR A 36 -1.71 -1.67 -4.42
CA THR A 36 -2.75 -2.69 -4.23
C THR A 36 -3.75 -2.36 -3.14
N GLY A 37 -3.36 -1.50 -2.20
CA GLY A 37 -4.17 -1.18 -1.04
C GLY A 37 -4.46 -2.37 -0.12
N LEU A 38 -3.72 -3.47 -0.23
CA LEU A 38 -3.86 -4.63 0.66
C LEU A 38 -3.40 -4.30 2.09
N ARG A 39 -3.88 -5.06 3.06
CA ARG A 39 -3.34 -5.00 4.42
C ARG A 39 -1.92 -5.58 4.43
N ILE A 40 -1.04 -5.02 5.24
CA ILE A 40 0.34 -5.49 5.34
C ILE A 40 0.43 -6.98 5.66
N SER A 41 -0.48 -7.52 6.51
CA SER A 41 -0.54 -8.95 6.83
C SER A 41 -0.81 -9.82 5.61
N ASP A 42 -1.62 -9.30 4.68
CA ASP A 42 -1.99 -10.02 3.47
C ASP A 42 -0.85 -9.95 2.45
N ILE A 43 -0.21 -8.78 2.31
CA ILE A 43 1.01 -8.61 1.49
C ILE A 43 2.12 -9.55 1.95
N LEU A 44 2.41 -9.56 3.25
CA LEU A 44 3.48 -10.39 3.81
C LEU A 44 3.16 -11.89 3.76
N SER A 45 1.90 -12.29 3.52
CA SER A 45 1.55 -13.70 3.38
C SER A 45 1.79 -14.27 1.99
N LEU A 46 2.02 -13.44 0.99
CA LEU A 46 2.23 -13.89 -0.39
C LEU A 46 3.54 -14.69 -0.54
N ASN A 47 3.48 -15.72 -1.37
CA ASN A 47 4.63 -16.40 -1.92
C ASN A 47 4.91 -15.90 -3.34
N VAL A 48 6.10 -16.16 -3.84
CA VAL A 48 6.50 -15.82 -5.21
C VAL A 48 5.52 -16.35 -6.23
N GLY A 49 5.07 -17.60 -6.12
CA GLY A 49 4.11 -18.23 -7.05
C GLY A 49 2.72 -17.56 -7.11
N ALA A 50 2.38 -16.74 -6.09
CA ALA A 50 1.12 -15.99 -6.11
C ALA A 50 1.16 -14.77 -7.03
N VAL A 51 2.36 -14.35 -7.47
CA VAL A 51 2.56 -13.14 -8.28
C VAL A 51 3.35 -13.38 -9.56
N LYS A 52 4.24 -14.40 -9.59
CA LYS A 52 5.13 -14.71 -10.72
C LYS A 52 4.34 -15.10 -11.95
N GLY A 53 4.49 -14.33 -13.04
CA GLY A 53 3.79 -14.54 -14.29
C GLY A 53 2.27 -14.37 -14.22
N ARG A 54 1.77 -13.66 -13.19
CA ARG A 54 0.34 -13.43 -13.00
C ARG A 54 -0.09 -12.05 -13.46
N ASP A 55 -1.26 -11.96 -14.08
CA ASP A 55 -1.92 -10.68 -14.39
C ASP A 55 -2.88 -10.24 -13.28
N TYR A 56 -3.24 -11.16 -12.39
CA TYR A 56 -4.17 -10.96 -11.29
C TYR A 56 -3.57 -11.46 -9.97
N ILE A 57 -3.85 -10.74 -8.89
CA ILE A 57 -3.63 -11.23 -7.53
C ILE A 57 -4.92 -11.86 -7.03
N GLU A 58 -4.79 -13.06 -6.48
CA GLU A 58 -5.87 -13.79 -5.83
C GLU A 58 -5.45 -14.11 -4.40
N ILE A 59 -6.21 -13.61 -3.43
CA ILE A 59 -5.91 -13.82 -2.00
C ILE A 59 -7.18 -14.08 -1.21
N ARG A 60 -7.03 -14.77 -0.09
CA ARG A 60 -8.00 -14.79 0.99
C ARG A 60 -7.49 -13.89 2.12
N GLU A 61 -8.19 -12.76 2.37
CA GLU A 61 -7.79 -11.79 3.38
C GLU A 61 -7.77 -12.43 4.78
N LYS A 62 -6.65 -12.31 5.51
CA LYS A 62 -6.50 -12.91 6.85
C LYS A 62 -7.51 -12.40 7.88
N LYS A 63 -7.85 -11.11 7.84
CA LYS A 63 -8.75 -10.49 8.82
C LYS A 63 -10.22 -10.80 8.58
N THR A 64 -10.65 -10.88 7.32
CA THR A 64 -12.07 -10.97 6.96
C THR A 64 -12.45 -12.32 6.39
N ASN A 65 -11.45 -13.17 6.10
CA ASN A 65 -11.57 -14.46 5.42
C ASN A 65 -12.24 -14.36 4.03
N LYS A 66 -12.36 -13.15 3.46
CA LYS A 66 -12.98 -12.93 2.16
C LYS A 66 -11.98 -13.17 1.03
N TYR A 67 -12.46 -13.81 -0.03
CA TYR A 67 -11.72 -13.94 -1.29
C TYR A 67 -11.66 -12.60 -2.00
N LYS A 68 -10.50 -12.27 -2.54
CA LYS A 68 -10.27 -11.05 -3.31
C LYS A 68 -9.43 -11.36 -4.53
N LYS A 69 -9.92 -10.92 -5.70
CA LYS A 69 -9.22 -10.99 -6.98
C LYS A 69 -9.19 -9.59 -7.60
N PHE A 70 -8.03 -9.16 -8.07
CA PHE A 70 -7.89 -7.88 -8.76
C PHE A 70 -6.69 -7.91 -9.71
N PRO A 71 -6.72 -7.12 -10.82
CA PRO A 71 -5.63 -7.07 -11.78
C PRO A 71 -4.42 -6.32 -11.20
N LEU A 72 -3.23 -6.72 -11.63
CA LEU A 72 -2.02 -5.94 -11.44
C LEU A 72 -1.97 -4.81 -12.47
N ASN A 73 -1.61 -3.58 -12.05
CA ASN A 73 -1.26 -2.56 -13.01
C ASN A 73 0.09 -2.90 -13.67
N ARG A 74 0.28 -2.41 -14.91
CA ARG A 74 1.46 -2.73 -15.73
C ARG A 74 2.78 -2.46 -15.01
N PHE A 75 2.93 -1.30 -14.38
CA PHE A 75 4.19 -0.92 -13.75
C PHE A 75 4.52 -1.79 -12.53
N LEU A 76 3.52 -2.10 -11.70
CA LEU A 76 3.72 -3.00 -10.57
C LEU A 76 4.06 -4.42 -11.04
N LYS A 77 3.45 -4.87 -12.14
CA LYS A 77 3.77 -6.17 -12.75
C LYS A 77 5.22 -6.21 -13.20
N GLU A 78 5.70 -5.20 -13.91
CA GLU A 78 7.11 -5.09 -14.34
C GLU A 78 8.08 -5.11 -13.13
N GLU A 79 7.77 -4.36 -12.04
CA GLU A 79 8.57 -4.39 -10.81
C GLU A 79 8.58 -5.79 -10.16
N ILE A 80 7.45 -6.50 -10.18
CA ILE A 80 7.34 -7.87 -9.66
C ILE A 80 8.17 -8.83 -10.51
N ASP A 81 7.96 -8.84 -11.83
CA ASP A 81 8.59 -9.78 -12.75
C ASP A 81 10.12 -9.71 -12.63
N VAL A 82 10.69 -8.49 -12.58
CA VAL A 82 12.12 -8.29 -12.35
C VAL A 82 12.57 -8.83 -10.97
N PHE A 83 11.80 -8.58 -9.93
CA PHE A 83 12.17 -9.00 -8.58
C PHE A 83 12.11 -10.51 -8.35
N VAL A 84 11.15 -11.19 -8.97
CA VAL A 84 10.92 -12.63 -8.77
C VAL A 84 11.66 -13.51 -9.77
N GLU A 85 12.44 -12.92 -10.67
CA GLU A 85 13.25 -13.67 -11.62
C GLU A 85 14.20 -14.63 -10.89
N GLY A 86 14.18 -15.89 -11.29
CA GLY A 86 14.99 -16.94 -10.66
C GLY A 86 14.53 -17.40 -9.27
N LEU A 87 13.53 -16.75 -8.64
CA LEU A 87 13.07 -17.16 -7.31
C LEU A 87 12.11 -18.36 -7.37
N PRO A 88 12.19 -19.31 -6.40
CA PRO A 88 11.28 -20.45 -6.29
C PRO A 88 9.85 -19.99 -5.92
N SER A 89 8.84 -20.67 -6.47
CA SER A 89 7.43 -20.33 -6.24
C SER A 89 6.98 -20.41 -4.79
N GLU A 90 7.54 -21.32 -4.02
CA GLU A 90 7.21 -21.58 -2.61
C GLU A 90 7.83 -20.56 -1.66
N GLN A 91 8.85 -19.83 -2.12
CA GLN A 91 9.52 -18.83 -1.31
C GLN A 91 8.57 -17.69 -0.94
N PRO A 92 8.62 -17.19 0.32
CA PRO A 92 7.91 -15.95 0.65
C PRO A 92 8.31 -14.80 -0.29
N LEU A 93 7.35 -14.04 -0.80
CA LEU A 93 7.66 -12.89 -1.67
C LEU A 93 8.51 -11.85 -0.93
N PHE A 94 8.20 -11.59 0.34
CA PHE A 94 8.95 -10.69 1.21
C PHE A 94 9.64 -11.49 2.30
N TYR A 95 10.94 -11.70 2.15
CA TYR A 95 11.75 -12.59 2.99
C TYR A 95 12.91 -11.85 3.67
N THR A 96 13.38 -12.40 4.77
CA THR A 96 14.56 -11.95 5.52
C THR A 96 15.85 -12.54 4.89
N GLN A 97 17.02 -12.11 5.36
CA GLN A 97 18.30 -12.72 4.96
C GLN A 97 18.38 -14.23 5.27
N LYS A 98 17.59 -14.71 6.25
CA LYS A 98 17.49 -16.13 6.58
C LYS A 98 16.40 -16.86 5.75
N HIS A 99 15.94 -16.27 4.65
CA HIS A 99 14.86 -16.76 3.80
C HIS A 99 13.52 -17.02 4.51
N CYS A 100 13.37 -16.54 5.74
CA CYS A 100 12.09 -16.57 6.46
C CYS A 100 11.21 -15.40 6.04
N ARG A 101 9.90 -15.56 6.15
CA ARG A 101 8.92 -14.51 5.86
C ARG A 101 9.16 -13.27 6.74
N LEU A 102 9.12 -12.08 6.13
CA LEU A 102 9.13 -10.82 6.87
C LEU A 102 7.92 -10.73 7.81
N ASP A 103 8.15 -10.27 9.02
CA ASP A 103 7.08 -9.97 9.97
C ASP A 103 6.61 -8.50 9.89
N ARG A 104 5.51 -8.18 10.58
CA ARG A 104 4.94 -6.83 10.58
C ARG A 104 5.86 -5.79 11.23
N ALA A 105 6.63 -6.16 12.25
CA ALA A 105 7.53 -5.26 12.93
C ALA A 105 8.73 -4.92 12.05
N GLN A 106 9.24 -5.90 11.30
CA GLN A 106 10.29 -5.69 10.31
C GLN A 106 9.82 -4.77 9.17
N ALA A 107 8.64 -5.03 8.61
CA ALA A 107 8.04 -4.17 7.59
C ALA A 107 7.85 -2.73 8.11
N TYR A 108 7.35 -2.57 9.34
CA TYR A 108 7.23 -1.27 10.00
C TYR A 108 8.58 -0.56 10.08
N ARG A 109 9.65 -1.23 10.56
CA ARG A 109 11.00 -0.65 10.67
C ARG A 109 11.55 -0.20 9.32
N ILE A 110 11.35 -1.01 8.27
CA ILE A 110 11.77 -0.68 6.90
C ILE A 110 11.10 0.61 6.43
N LEU A 111 9.77 0.68 6.54
CA LEU A 111 8.98 1.82 6.06
C LEU A 111 9.30 3.10 6.86
N ASN A 112 9.41 3.01 8.18
CA ASN A 112 9.76 4.15 9.02
C ASN A 112 11.17 4.67 8.74
N LYS A 113 12.16 3.77 8.63
CA LYS A 113 13.53 4.16 8.29
C LYS A 113 13.60 4.88 6.95
N ALA A 114 12.87 4.39 5.95
CA ALA A 114 12.82 5.03 4.64
C ALA A 114 12.19 6.43 4.71
N ALA A 115 11.05 6.56 5.39
CA ALA A 115 10.36 7.85 5.55
C ALA A 115 11.20 8.88 6.32
N GLN A 116 11.80 8.48 7.44
CA GLN A 116 12.69 9.34 8.22
C GLN A 116 13.91 9.80 7.44
N ALA A 117 14.52 8.89 6.68
CA ALA A 117 15.73 9.19 5.88
C ALA A 117 15.48 10.26 4.80
N VAL A 118 14.23 10.43 4.35
CA VAL A 118 13.86 11.42 3.33
C VAL A 118 13.04 12.61 3.89
N GLY A 119 12.93 12.70 5.22
CA GLY A 119 12.31 13.84 5.91
C GLY A 119 10.77 13.87 5.81
N VAL A 120 10.12 12.72 5.61
CA VAL A 120 8.65 12.64 5.66
C VAL A 120 8.18 12.89 7.09
N LYS A 121 7.32 13.90 7.27
CA LYS A 121 6.84 14.33 8.59
C LYS A 121 5.69 13.51 9.13
N GLU A 122 4.92 12.90 8.23
CA GLU A 122 3.77 12.07 8.56
C GLU A 122 4.20 10.83 9.36
N ARG A 123 3.36 10.45 10.31
CA ARG A 123 3.60 9.25 11.11
C ARG A 123 3.33 8.00 10.27
N ILE A 124 4.41 7.33 9.90
CA ILE A 124 4.37 6.15 9.04
C ILE A 124 4.20 4.87 9.87
N GLY A 125 3.34 3.99 9.40
CA GLY A 125 3.09 2.67 9.99
C GLY A 125 2.65 1.64 8.94
N THR A 126 2.34 0.45 9.41
CA THR A 126 1.93 -0.65 8.52
C THR A 126 0.61 -0.43 7.78
N HIS A 127 -0.23 0.49 8.26
CA HIS A 127 -1.46 0.92 7.57
C HIS A 127 -1.24 2.06 6.59
N THR A 128 -0.10 2.77 6.66
CA THR A 128 0.18 3.92 5.80
C THR A 128 0.11 3.57 4.32
N LEU A 129 0.66 2.43 3.90
CA LEU A 129 0.62 2.03 2.49
C LEU A 129 -0.82 1.92 1.96
N ARG A 130 -1.68 1.25 2.70
CA ARG A 130 -3.10 1.11 2.36
C ARG A 130 -3.85 2.44 2.42
N LYS A 131 -3.54 3.29 3.40
CA LYS A 131 -4.11 4.64 3.49
C LYS A 131 -3.66 5.50 2.32
N THR A 132 -2.38 5.42 1.93
CA THR A 132 -1.82 6.14 0.77
C THR A 132 -2.51 5.72 -0.53
N PHE A 133 -2.68 4.41 -0.78
CA PHE A 133 -3.49 3.93 -1.89
C PHE A 133 -4.87 4.57 -1.89
N GLY A 134 -5.58 4.49 -0.77
CA GLY A 134 -6.95 5.01 -0.68
C GLY A 134 -7.04 6.52 -0.87
N TYR A 135 -6.13 7.28 -0.27
CA TYR A 135 -6.08 8.74 -0.42
C TYR A 135 -5.91 9.15 -1.89
N HIS A 136 -4.88 8.61 -2.57
CA HIS A 136 -4.62 8.95 -3.96
C HIS A 136 -5.69 8.41 -4.92
N HIS A 137 -6.26 7.24 -4.64
CA HIS A 137 -7.40 6.72 -5.39
C HIS A 137 -8.60 7.68 -5.28
N TYR A 138 -8.94 8.10 -4.07
CA TYR A 138 -10.05 9.03 -3.85
C TYR A 138 -9.80 10.39 -4.52
N LYS A 139 -8.60 10.98 -4.35
CA LYS A 139 -8.24 12.26 -5.01
C LYS A 139 -8.28 12.17 -6.54
N LYS A 140 -8.05 10.99 -7.12
CA LYS A 140 -8.07 10.79 -8.58
C LYS A 140 -9.48 10.54 -9.14
N TYR A 141 -10.29 9.73 -8.46
CA TYR A 141 -11.55 9.23 -9.00
C TYR A 141 -12.79 9.80 -8.32
N ASN A 142 -12.68 10.42 -7.16
CA ASN A 142 -13.76 10.95 -6.30
C ASN A 142 -14.87 9.92 -5.98
N ASP A 143 -14.60 8.62 -6.15
CA ASP A 143 -15.56 7.56 -5.90
C ASP A 143 -15.28 6.88 -4.56
N ILE A 144 -15.91 7.39 -3.51
CA ILE A 144 -15.77 6.83 -2.15
C ILE A 144 -16.51 5.51 -2.00
N VAL A 145 -17.59 5.29 -2.77
CA VAL A 145 -18.38 4.05 -2.70
C VAL A 145 -17.57 2.88 -3.29
N LEU A 146 -16.90 3.11 -4.41
CA LEU A 146 -15.97 2.13 -4.97
C LEU A 146 -14.81 1.84 -4.02
N LEU A 147 -14.22 2.86 -3.42
CA LEU A 147 -13.13 2.68 -2.47
C LEU A 147 -13.58 1.95 -1.19
N GLN A 148 -14.79 2.22 -0.70
CA GLN A 148 -15.40 1.47 0.40
C GLN A 148 -15.48 -0.02 0.09
N LYS A 149 -15.94 -0.38 -1.12
CA LYS A 149 -15.99 -1.77 -1.60
C LYS A 149 -14.59 -2.39 -1.67
N ILE A 150 -13.61 -1.68 -2.25
CA ILE A 150 -12.22 -2.12 -2.33
C ILE A 150 -11.64 -2.41 -0.93
N PHE A 151 -11.95 -1.57 0.05
CA PHE A 151 -11.46 -1.72 1.42
C PHE A 151 -12.34 -2.64 2.29
N ASN A 152 -13.53 -2.98 1.81
CA ASN A 152 -14.52 -3.73 2.57
C ASN A 152 -14.83 -3.04 3.92
N HIS A 153 -15.06 -1.74 3.86
CA HIS A 153 -15.49 -0.94 5.02
C HIS A 153 -17.02 -0.91 5.13
N SER A 154 -17.52 -0.68 6.35
CA SER A 154 -18.95 -0.67 6.66
C SER A 154 -19.70 0.54 6.10
N SER A 155 -19.00 1.68 5.90
CA SER A 155 -19.63 2.90 5.36
C SER A 155 -18.63 3.79 4.64
N PRO A 156 -19.11 4.71 3.77
CA PRO A 156 -18.28 5.75 3.16
C PRO A 156 -17.57 6.64 4.20
N SER A 157 -18.24 7.03 5.28
CA SER A 157 -17.67 7.87 6.34
C SER A 157 -16.51 7.21 7.06
N VAL A 158 -16.58 5.89 7.29
CA VAL A 158 -15.44 5.09 7.81
C VAL A 158 -14.27 5.14 6.83
N THR A 159 -14.55 5.08 5.53
CA THR A 159 -13.51 5.10 4.50
C THR A 159 -12.84 6.46 4.40
N LEU A 160 -13.60 7.56 4.40
CA LEU A 160 -13.05 8.93 4.40
C LEU A 160 -12.13 9.17 5.60
N ARG A 161 -12.61 8.88 6.80
CA ARG A 161 -11.80 8.98 8.02
C ARG A 161 -10.54 8.10 7.95
N TYR A 162 -10.67 6.88 7.40
CA TYR A 162 -9.54 5.95 7.28
C TYR A 162 -8.44 6.50 6.37
N ILE A 163 -8.78 7.11 5.25
CA ILE A 163 -7.82 7.66 4.28
C ILE A 163 -7.32 9.06 4.65
N GLY A 164 -7.80 9.65 5.76
CA GLY A 164 -7.35 10.95 6.24
C GLY A 164 -7.92 12.12 5.45
N ILE A 165 -9.15 11.99 4.94
CA ILE A 165 -9.97 13.11 4.47
C ILE A 165 -10.62 13.70 5.70
N GLU A 166 -10.24 14.92 6.04
CA GLU A 166 -10.61 15.64 7.25
C GLU A 166 -11.55 16.80 6.93
N GLN A 167 -11.99 17.53 7.96
CA GLN A 167 -12.88 18.69 7.80
C GLN A 167 -12.26 19.76 6.87
N GLU A 168 -10.96 19.92 6.89
CA GLU A 168 -10.25 20.88 6.02
C GLU A 168 -10.45 20.58 4.52
N ASP A 169 -10.50 19.30 4.13
CA ASP A 169 -10.78 18.90 2.74
C ASP A 169 -12.23 19.25 2.35
N ILE A 170 -13.17 19.17 3.30
CA ILE A 170 -14.58 19.56 3.12
C ILE A 170 -14.69 21.07 2.99
N ASP A 171 -14.01 21.80 3.85
CA ASP A 171 -14.00 23.26 3.85
C ASP A 171 -13.38 23.82 2.54
N GLU A 172 -12.38 23.14 1.98
CA GLU A 172 -11.79 23.50 0.70
C GLU A 172 -12.80 23.43 -0.44
N VAL A 173 -13.68 22.40 -0.44
CA VAL A 173 -14.76 22.29 -1.42
C VAL A 173 -15.69 23.49 -1.32
N TYR A 174 -16.14 23.87 -0.11
CA TYR A 174 -17.01 25.02 0.09
C TYR A 174 -16.38 26.35 -0.34
N ARG A 175 -15.08 26.52 -0.11
CA ARG A 175 -14.38 27.76 -0.53
C ARG A 175 -14.23 27.89 -2.04
N ASN A 176 -14.13 26.78 -2.75
CA ASN A 176 -13.83 26.74 -4.18
C ASN A 176 -15.06 26.45 -5.06
N PHE A 177 -16.21 26.12 -4.44
CA PHE A 177 -17.43 25.84 -5.18
C PHE A 177 -18.25 27.13 -5.37
N TYR A 178 -18.44 27.50 -6.64
CA TYR A 178 -19.30 28.61 -7.08
C TYR A 178 -20.05 28.15 -8.35
N LEU A 179 -21.37 28.44 -8.40
CA LEU A 179 -22.23 28.17 -9.57
C LEU A 179 -22.34 29.40 -10.45
#